data_d7ae486d154938b53f0c9f4b7dc0dce4
#
_entry.id   d7ae486d154938b53f0c9f4b7dc0dce4
#
_cell.length_a   1.000
_cell.length_b   1.000
_cell.length_c   1.000
_cell.angle_alpha   90.00
_cell.angle_beta   90.00
_cell.angle_gamma   90.00
#
_symmetry.space_group_name_H-M   'P 1'
#
loop_
_entity.id
_entity.type
_entity.pdbx_description
1 polymer ?
#
loop_
_entity_poly.entity_id
_entity_poly.type
_entity_poly.pdbx_seq_one_letter_code
_entity_poly.pdbx_strand_id
1 'polypeptide(L)'
;MNNSFFYGHGNLLLLYLMLIILFKVFASSATNGGGGCGGIFAPSLYLGCIAGFVFAFFSNKFDFSYYLPEKNFALMGMAGGMSGVMHAPLTGVFLIAELTGGYDLFLPLMIVAASSYLTIIVFEPHSIYSMRLAKKGELLTHHKDKAVLTLMKVENVVEKDFVVVHPEMDLGELVKAISASRRNIFPVTDKSGILIGIVTLDDIRNIMFRQELYHRFTVGKLMTAIPARLYDTDSMEQVMRTFDDTKAWNLPVVDEEGHYLGFVSKSKIFNSYRQVLVHFSED
;
A
#
# COMPACT_ATOMS: atom_id res chain seq x y z
N MET A 1 -41.46 37.57 -1.44
CA MET A 1 -40.90 36.48 -0.63
C MET A 1 -40.47 36.95 0.76
N ASN A 2 -41.39 37.51 1.53
CA ASN A 2 -41.05 38.19 2.79
C ASN A 2 -41.47 37.41 4.08
N ASN A 3 -41.67 36.13 3.97
CA ASN A 3 -42.04 35.28 5.13
C ASN A 3 -41.03 34.19 5.42
N SER A 4 -39.73 34.49 5.42
CA SER A 4 -38.77 33.53 5.94
C SER A 4 -38.69 33.68 7.47
N PHE A 5 -38.81 32.58 8.20
CA PHE A 5 -38.67 32.48 9.65
C PHE A 5 -37.41 33.17 10.19
N PHE A 6 -36.38 33.32 9.36
CA PHE A 6 -35.09 33.93 9.69
C PHE A 6 -35.00 35.43 9.34
N TYR A 7 -36.07 36.06 8.82
CA TYR A 7 -36.03 37.48 8.46
C TYR A 7 -35.83 38.33 9.73
N GLY A 8 -34.75 39.09 9.79
CA GLY A 8 -34.34 39.86 10.98
C GLY A 8 -33.59 39.08 12.06
N HIS A 9 -33.50 37.77 12.00
CA HIS A 9 -32.82 36.93 13.01
C HIS A 9 -31.54 36.28 12.49
N GLY A 10 -30.57 37.04 12.01
CA GLY A 10 -29.33 36.52 11.40
C GLY A 10 -28.47 35.65 12.35
N ASN A 11 -28.57 35.81 13.67
CA ASN A 11 -27.88 34.95 14.62
C ASN A 11 -28.52 33.54 14.66
N LEU A 12 -29.83 33.47 14.57
CA LEU A 12 -30.57 32.23 14.54
C LEU A 12 -30.29 31.47 13.25
N LEU A 13 -30.17 32.16 12.12
CA LEU A 13 -29.75 31.60 10.85
C LEU A 13 -28.35 30.98 10.93
N LEU A 14 -27.36 31.69 11.50
CA LEU A 14 -26.02 31.17 11.69
C LEU A 14 -26.02 29.89 12.55
N LEU A 15 -26.69 29.92 13.68
CA LEU A 15 -26.79 28.73 14.55
C LEU A 15 -27.41 27.54 13.79
N TYR A 16 -28.50 27.78 13.06
CA TYR A 16 -29.14 26.75 12.24
C TYR A 16 -28.23 26.15 11.20
N LEU A 17 -27.45 26.97 10.46
CA LEU A 17 -26.54 26.52 9.45
C LEU A 17 -25.35 25.74 10.06
N MET A 18 -24.83 26.16 11.20
CA MET A 18 -23.80 25.43 11.94
C MET A 18 -24.28 24.06 12.40
N LEU A 19 -25.53 23.98 12.90
CA LEU A 19 -26.13 22.70 13.24
C LEU A 19 -26.29 21.78 12.03
N ILE A 20 -26.65 22.36 10.87
CA ILE A 20 -26.73 21.58 9.62
C ILE A 20 -25.35 20.98 9.29
N ILE A 21 -24.28 21.77 9.35
CA ILE A 21 -22.92 21.28 9.09
C ILE A 21 -22.60 20.08 10.00
N LEU A 22 -22.86 20.22 11.30
CA LEU A 22 -22.61 19.19 12.29
C LEU A 22 -23.44 17.91 12.02
N PHE A 23 -24.77 18.05 11.95
CA PHE A 23 -25.66 16.90 11.81
C PHE A 23 -25.57 16.22 10.45
N LYS A 24 -25.24 16.95 9.37
CA LYS A 24 -25.13 16.37 8.04
C LYS A 24 -23.99 15.35 7.93
N VAL A 25 -22.88 15.58 8.62
CA VAL A 25 -21.77 14.61 8.68
C VAL A 25 -22.26 13.31 9.31
N PHE A 26 -22.93 13.38 10.46
CA PHE A 26 -23.49 12.20 11.13
C PHE A 26 -24.54 11.49 10.27
N ALA A 27 -25.46 12.25 9.67
CA ALA A 27 -26.51 11.70 8.81
C ALA A 27 -25.92 10.96 7.60
N SER A 28 -24.93 11.54 6.93
CA SER A 28 -24.28 10.91 5.79
C SER A 28 -23.51 9.65 6.19
N SER A 29 -22.81 9.69 7.33
CA SER A 29 -22.08 8.53 7.86
C SER A 29 -23.02 7.41 8.28
N ALA A 30 -24.13 7.74 8.95
CA ALA A 30 -25.15 6.78 9.37
C ALA A 30 -25.85 6.11 8.18
N THR A 31 -26.16 6.87 7.13
CA THR A 31 -26.77 6.33 5.90
C THR A 31 -25.83 5.31 5.23
N ASN A 32 -24.56 5.67 5.06
CA ASN A 32 -23.59 4.77 4.43
C ASN A 32 -23.25 3.57 5.33
N GLY A 33 -23.14 3.77 6.64
CA GLY A 33 -22.87 2.70 7.62
C GLY A 33 -24.05 1.75 7.81
N GLY A 34 -25.27 2.24 7.67
CA GLY A 34 -26.49 1.44 7.74
C GLY A 34 -26.83 0.67 6.46
N GLY A 35 -25.94 0.65 5.45
CA GLY A 35 -26.14 -0.06 4.19
C GLY A 35 -26.98 0.71 3.16
N GLY A 36 -27.26 2.00 3.41
CA GLY A 36 -27.93 2.85 2.43
C GLY A 36 -27.02 3.16 1.23
N CYS A 37 -27.60 3.19 0.04
CA CYS A 37 -26.90 3.60 -1.18
C CYS A 37 -26.71 5.12 -1.18
N GLY A 38 -25.66 5.61 -0.49
CA GLY A 38 -25.33 7.03 -0.37
C GLY A 38 -23.94 7.33 -0.92
N GLY A 39 -23.81 8.46 -1.62
CA GLY A 39 -22.52 8.99 -2.05
C GLY A 39 -21.98 10.02 -1.06
N ILE A 40 -20.66 10.25 -1.09
CA ILE A 40 -20.00 11.28 -0.28
C ILE A 40 -19.87 12.58 -1.08
N PHE A 41 -19.95 12.52 -2.39
CA PHE A 41 -19.76 13.64 -3.30
C PHE A 41 -20.72 14.80 -3.02
N ALA A 42 -22.03 14.57 -3.16
CA ALA A 42 -23.03 15.62 -2.94
C ALA A 42 -23.03 16.17 -1.49
N PRO A 43 -22.92 15.34 -0.44
CA PRO A 43 -22.74 15.84 0.92
C PRO A 43 -21.52 16.74 1.11
N SER A 44 -20.37 16.44 0.50
CA SER A 44 -19.16 17.27 0.63
C SER A 44 -19.30 18.63 -0.03
N LEU A 45 -19.90 18.68 -1.23
CA LEU A 45 -20.23 19.93 -1.91
C LEU A 45 -21.22 20.77 -1.07
N TYR A 46 -22.26 20.15 -0.55
CA TYR A 46 -23.26 20.83 0.28
C TYR A 46 -22.66 21.41 1.56
N LEU A 47 -21.84 20.66 2.26
CA LEU A 47 -21.14 21.14 3.47
C LEU A 47 -20.18 22.29 3.14
N GLY A 48 -19.42 22.18 2.05
CA GLY A 48 -18.55 23.24 1.57
C GLY A 48 -19.33 24.51 1.22
N CYS A 49 -20.46 24.37 0.54
CA CYS A 49 -21.37 25.49 0.20
C CYS A 49 -21.82 26.24 1.46
N ILE A 50 -22.33 25.51 2.44
CA ILE A 50 -22.82 26.13 3.70
C ILE A 50 -21.64 26.78 4.45
N ALA A 51 -20.50 26.13 4.54
CA ALA A 51 -19.32 26.65 5.22
C ALA A 51 -18.85 27.98 4.57
N GLY A 52 -18.76 28.03 3.24
CA GLY A 52 -18.42 29.26 2.52
C GLY A 52 -19.45 30.38 2.70
N PHE A 53 -20.73 30.04 2.64
CA PHE A 53 -21.81 31.00 2.93
C PHE A 53 -21.73 31.56 4.37
N VAL A 54 -21.60 30.68 5.37
CA VAL A 54 -21.48 31.06 6.79
C VAL A 54 -20.30 31.95 7.01
N PHE A 55 -19.15 31.65 6.39
CA PHE A 55 -17.95 32.47 6.48
C PHE A 55 -18.19 33.89 5.98
N ALA A 56 -18.75 34.06 4.77
CA ALA A 56 -19.01 35.37 4.21
C ALA A 56 -20.07 36.13 5.03
N PHE A 57 -21.17 35.46 5.38
CA PHE A 57 -22.24 36.05 6.16
C PHE A 57 -21.79 36.49 7.56
N PHE A 58 -20.95 35.69 8.23
CA PHE A 58 -20.36 36.03 9.52
C PHE A 58 -19.40 37.21 9.39
N SER A 59 -18.51 37.19 8.37
CA SER A 59 -17.56 38.26 8.11
C SER A 59 -18.24 39.59 7.83
N ASN A 60 -19.32 39.60 7.06
CA ASN A 60 -20.08 40.82 6.74
C ASN A 60 -20.74 41.47 7.98
N LYS A 61 -20.85 40.76 9.11
CA LYS A 61 -21.32 41.33 10.40
C LYS A 61 -20.29 42.17 11.13
N PHE A 62 -19.00 41.96 10.83
CA PHE A 62 -17.90 42.66 11.52
C PHE A 62 -17.48 43.97 10.86
N ASP A 63 -18.36 44.56 10.05
CA ASP A 63 -18.18 45.88 9.44
C ASP A 63 -16.79 46.11 8.77
N PHE A 64 -16.30 45.05 8.11
CA PHE A 64 -15.10 45.13 7.30
C PHE A 64 -15.39 46.08 6.11
N SER A 65 -14.40 46.93 5.71
CA SER A 65 -14.53 47.90 4.62
C SER A 65 -14.93 47.30 3.27
N TYR A 66 -15.03 45.99 3.15
CA TYR A 66 -15.38 45.26 1.94
C TYR A 66 -16.51 44.25 2.21
N TYR A 67 -17.56 44.35 1.39
CA TYR A 67 -18.66 43.39 1.38
C TYR A 67 -18.23 42.11 0.66
N LEU A 68 -18.40 40.95 1.31
CA LEU A 68 -18.11 39.62 0.78
C LEU A 68 -19.40 39.03 0.18
N PRO A 69 -19.50 38.83 -1.15
CA PRO A 69 -20.69 38.24 -1.77
C PRO A 69 -20.89 36.78 -1.30
N GLU A 70 -21.92 36.51 -0.51
CA GLU A 70 -22.19 35.21 0.10
C GLU A 70 -22.32 34.11 -0.96
N LYS A 71 -22.91 34.43 -2.13
CA LYS A 71 -23.05 33.51 -3.26
C LYS A 71 -21.68 33.03 -3.77
N ASN A 72 -20.75 33.94 -3.93
CA ASN A 72 -19.41 33.60 -4.44
C ASN A 72 -18.62 32.76 -3.44
N PHE A 73 -18.70 33.11 -2.16
CA PHE A 73 -18.06 32.35 -1.11
C PHE A 73 -18.66 30.96 -0.92
N ALA A 74 -19.98 30.82 -1.12
CA ALA A 74 -20.64 29.51 -1.13
C ALA A 74 -20.08 28.62 -2.26
N LEU A 75 -19.91 29.16 -3.47
CA LEU A 75 -19.31 28.45 -4.61
C LEU A 75 -17.86 28.09 -4.36
N MET A 76 -17.06 29.00 -3.83
CA MET A 76 -15.66 28.72 -3.44
C MET A 76 -15.59 27.65 -2.34
N GLY A 77 -16.51 27.70 -1.37
CA GLY A 77 -16.62 26.70 -0.33
C GLY A 77 -16.95 25.30 -0.88
N MET A 78 -17.77 25.20 -1.92
CA MET A 78 -18.03 23.92 -2.61
C MET A 78 -16.74 23.32 -3.18
N ALA A 79 -15.95 24.12 -3.90
CA ALA A 79 -14.66 23.69 -4.47
C ALA A 79 -13.67 23.29 -3.37
N GLY A 80 -13.58 24.09 -2.29
CA GLY A 80 -12.75 23.79 -1.13
C GLY A 80 -13.16 22.50 -0.40
N GLY A 81 -14.46 22.31 -0.17
CA GLY A 81 -15.00 21.10 0.45
C GLY A 81 -14.71 19.83 -0.35
N MET A 82 -14.89 19.92 -1.67
CA MET A 82 -14.54 18.80 -2.57
C MET A 82 -13.04 18.51 -2.57
N SER A 83 -12.22 19.55 -2.64
CA SER A 83 -10.76 19.45 -2.62
C SER A 83 -10.25 18.79 -1.32
N GLY A 84 -10.78 19.22 -0.18
CA GLY A 84 -10.38 18.70 1.14
C GLY A 84 -10.86 17.28 1.40
N VAL A 85 -12.08 16.92 1.01
CA VAL A 85 -12.65 15.58 1.30
C VAL A 85 -12.20 14.53 0.30
N MET A 86 -12.16 14.89 -1.00
CA MET A 86 -11.89 13.93 -2.08
C MET A 86 -10.46 13.98 -2.61
N HIS A 87 -9.66 14.96 -2.19
CA HIS A 87 -8.32 15.23 -2.74
C HIS A 87 -8.35 15.49 -4.26
N ALA A 88 -9.41 16.17 -4.74
CA ALA A 88 -9.65 16.43 -6.15
C ALA A 88 -9.80 17.93 -6.43
N PRO A 89 -8.73 18.75 -6.28
CA PRO A 89 -8.81 20.19 -6.42
C PRO A 89 -9.23 20.64 -7.83
N LEU A 90 -8.66 20.06 -8.88
CA LEU A 90 -9.02 20.39 -10.25
C LEU A 90 -10.48 20.08 -10.57
N THR A 91 -10.96 18.91 -10.13
CA THR A 91 -12.36 18.52 -10.31
C THR A 91 -13.30 19.51 -9.61
N GLY A 92 -12.95 19.96 -8.40
CA GLY A 92 -13.71 20.99 -7.68
C GLY A 92 -13.79 22.30 -8.45
N VAL A 93 -12.66 22.79 -8.95
CA VAL A 93 -12.58 24.04 -9.72
C VAL A 93 -13.40 23.97 -11.00
N PHE A 94 -13.16 22.97 -11.84
CA PHE A 94 -13.84 22.83 -13.13
C PHE A 94 -15.33 22.54 -12.98
N LEU A 95 -15.71 21.70 -12.02
CA LEU A 95 -17.13 21.42 -11.75
C LEU A 95 -17.90 22.68 -11.43
N ILE A 96 -17.37 23.54 -10.54
CA ILE A 96 -18.08 24.75 -10.13
C ILE A 96 -18.07 25.80 -11.27
N ALA A 97 -16.98 25.93 -12.02
CA ALA A 97 -16.95 26.81 -13.18
C ALA A 97 -18.00 26.40 -14.24
N GLU A 98 -18.13 25.11 -14.51
CA GLU A 98 -19.12 24.57 -15.46
C GLU A 98 -20.56 24.75 -14.97
N LEU A 99 -20.83 24.43 -13.70
CA LEU A 99 -22.15 24.60 -13.10
C LEU A 99 -22.63 26.05 -13.07
N THR A 100 -21.71 27.01 -12.97
CA THR A 100 -22.03 28.43 -12.96
C THR A 100 -22.09 29.04 -14.36
N GLY A 101 -21.68 28.29 -15.37
CA GLY A 101 -21.62 28.73 -16.78
C GLY A 101 -20.63 29.87 -17.04
N GLY A 102 -19.62 30.04 -16.16
CA GLY A 102 -18.63 31.10 -16.30
C GLY A 102 -17.33 30.86 -15.52
N TYR A 103 -16.28 31.52 -15.99
CA TYR A 103 -14.93 31.38 -15.39
C TYR A 103 -14.52 32.61 -14.55
N ASP A 104 -15.45 33.48 -14.22
CA ASP A 104 -15.17 34.74 -13.46
C ASP A 104 -14.58 34.45 -12.08
N LEU A 105 -14.98 33.33 -11.46
CA LEU A 105 -14.48 32.87 -10.16
C LEU A 105 -13.32 31.88 -10.27
N PHE A 106 -12.77 31.63 -11.47
CA PHE A 106 -11.79 30.56 -11.68
C PHE A 106 -10.55 30.71 -10.79
N LEU A 107 -9.96 31.91 -10.76
CA LEU A 107 -8.79 32.19 -9.93
C LEU A 107 -9.08 32.02 -8.42
N PRO A 108 -10.15 32.61 -7.84
CA PRO A 108 -10.54 32.36 -6.48
C PRO A 108 -10.81 30.88 -6.16
N LEU A 109 -11.46 30.15 -7.08
CA LEU A 109 -11.71 28.71 -6.93
C LEU A 109 -10.40 27.93 -6.86
N MET A 110 -9.42 28.24 -7.71
CA MET A 110 -8.10 27.62 -7.69
C MET A 110 -7.38 27.85 -6.36
N ILE A 111 -7.38 29.07 -5.86
CA ILE A 111 -6.71 29.43 -4.60
C ILE A 111 -7.34 28.65 -3.43
N VAL A 112 -8.68 28.67 -3.34
CA VAL A 112 -9.38 27.97 -2.25
C VAL A 112 -9.21 26.45 -2.34
N ALA A 113 -9.35 25.87 -3.53
CA ALA A 113 -9.17 24.45 -3.74
C ALA A 113 -7.73 23.99 -3.44
N ALA A 114 -6.72 24.74 -3.90
CA ALA A 114 -5.32 24.43 -3.61
C ALA A 114 -5.00 24.58 -2.12
N SER A 115 -5.44 25.66 -1.48
CA SER A 115 -5.23 25.87 -0.05
C SER A 115 -5.89 24.77 0.80
N SER A 116 -7.11 24.37 0.46
CA SER A 116 -7.83 23.29 1.13
C SER A 116 -7.08 21.95 0.97
N TYR A 117 -6.63 21.62 -0.24
CA TYR A 117 -5.86 20.40 -0.51
C TYR A 117 -4.53 20.38 0.24
N LEU A 118 -3.75 21.46 0.17
CA LEU A 118 -2.47 21.55 0.86
C LEU A 118 -2.62 21.46 2.39
N THR A 119 -3.71 21.99 2.91
CA THR A 119 -4.00 21.89 4.36
C THR A 119 -4.34 20.47 4.76
N ILE A 120 -5.25 19.82 4.02
CA ILE A 120 -5.72 18.48 4.44
C ILE A 120 -4.64 17.42 4.30
N ILE A 121 -3.76 17.49 3.29
CA ILE A 121 -2.72 16.48 3.04
C ILE A 121 -1.72 16.37 4.21
N VAL A 122 -1.58 17.42 5.01
CA VAL A 122 -0.73 17.41 6.22
C VAL A 122 -1.35 16.54 7.33
N PHE A 123 -2.69 16.52 7.43
CA PHE A 123 -3.42 15.76 8.46
C PHE A 123 -3.84 14.38 7.98
N GLU A 124 -4.28 14.28 6.73
CA GLU A 124 -4.74 13.03 6.12
C GLU A 124 -4.19 12.92 4.71
N PRO A 125 -3.13 12.11 4.50
CA PRO A 125 -2.46 12.01 3.19
C PRO A 125 -3.28 11.23 2.15
N HIS A 126 -4.33 10.56 2.56
CA HIS A 126 -5.15 9.72 1.69
C HIS A 126 -6.57 10.24 1.56
N SER A 127 -7.10 10.23 0.32
CA SER A 127 -8.51 10.54 0.11
C SER A 127 -9.40 9.52 0.82
N ILE A 128 -10.65 9.90 1.10
CA ILE A 128 -11.63 9.02 1.73
C ILE A 128 -11.83 7.69 0.96
N TYR A 129 -11.60 7.68 -0.34
CA TYR A 129 -11.70 6.49 -1.18
C TYR A 129 -10.47 5.58 -1.08
N SER A 130 -9.27 6.16 -1.03
CA SER A 130 -8.01 5.41 -0.96
C SER A 130 -7.61 4.99 0.46
N MET A 131 -8.18 5.63 1.48
CA MET A 131 -7.86 5.37 2.89
C MET A 131 -8.02 3.89 3.29
N ARG A 132 -9.05 3.20 2.79
CA ARG A 132 -9.26 1.77 3.10
C ARG A 132 -8.16 0.89 2.52
N LEU A 133 -7.73 1.18 1.29
CA LEU A 133 -6.64 0.46 0.62
C LEU A 133 -5.30 0.77 1.31
N ALA A 134 -5.09 2.04 1.69
CA ALA A 134 -3.91 2.46 2.44
C ALA A 134 -3.78 1.73 3.79
N LYS A 135 -4.89 1.61 4.55
CA LYS A 135 -4.91 0.89 5.84
C LYS A 135 -4.67 -0.62 5.70
N LYS A 136 -4.99 -1.21 4.56
CA LYS A 136 -4.70 -2.62 4.25
C LYS A 136 -3.30 -2.84 3.68
N GLY A 137 -2.55 -1.77 3.40
CA GLY A 137 -1.26 -1.85 2.70
C GLY A 137 -1.38 -2.16 1.20
N GLU A 138 -2.60 -2.15 0.65
CA GLU A 138 -2.90 -2.48 -0.75
C GLU A 138 -2.90 -1.24 -1.66
N LEU A 139 -2.60 -0.05 -1.13
CA LEU A 139 -2.59 1.18 -1.91
C LEU A 139 -1.37 1.23 -2.83
N LEU A 140 -1.60 1.04 -4.11
CA LEU A 140 -0.60 1.15 -5.16
C LEU A 140 -0.38 2.65 -5.47
N THR A 141 0.62 3.26 -4.84
CA THR A 141 1.05 4.63 -5.16
C THR A 141 2.07 4.61 -6.31
N HIS A 142 2.52 5.79 -6.77
CA HIS A 142 3.44 5.97 -7.90
C HIS A 142 4.79 5.20 -7.82
N HIS A 143 5.09 4.54 -6.71
CA HIS A 143 6.21 3.60 -6.60
C HIS A 143 5.78 2.22 -7.15
N LYS A 144 5.82 2.07 -8.48
CA LYS A 144 5.50 0.80 -9.17
C LYS A 144 6.23 -0.40 -8.56
N ASP A 145 7.45 -0.20 -8.10
CA ASP A 145 8.28 -1.26 -7.51
C ASP A 145 7.69 -1.81 -6.20
N LYS A 146 7.25 -0.93 -5.29
CA LYS A 146 6.58 -1.36 -4.04
C LYS A 146 5.24 -2.04 -4.31
N ALA A 147 4.51 -1.52 -5.29
CA ALA A 147 3.23 -2.08 -5.68
C ALA A 147 3.34 -3.52 -6.16
N VAL A 148 4.31 -3.80 -7.04
CA VAL A 148 4.55 -5.15 -7.56
C VAL A 148 4.97 -6.09 -6.44
N LEU A 149 5.86 -5.68 -5.55
CA LEU A 149 6.29 -6.50 -4.40
C LEU A 149 5.13 -6.83 -3.45
N THR A 150 4.19 -5.91 -3.25
CA THR A 150 3.01 -6.14 -2.40
C THR A 150 2.05 -7.18 -2.99
N LEU A 151 2.00 -7.29 -4.32
CA LEU A 151 1.16 -8.27 -5.02
C LEU A 151 1.80 -9.65 -5.14
N MET A 152 3.13 -9.73 -4.97
CA MET A 152 3.85 -11.00 -5.01
C MET A 152 3.76 -11.72 -3.67
N LYS A 153 3.53 -13.03 -3.71
CA LYS A 153 3.57 -13.91 -2.54
C LYS A 153 4.80 -14.80 -2.60
N VAL A 154 5.36 -15.13 -1.45
CA VAL A 154 6.51 -16.06 -1.34
C VAL A 154 6.19 -17.39 -1.99
N GLU A 155 4.99 -17.92 -1.78
CA GLU A 155 4.53 -19.19 -2.38
C GLU A 155 4.73 -19.27 -3.90
N ASN A 156 4.59 -18.13 -4.62
CA ASN A 156 4.70 -18.05 -6.08
C ASN A 156 6.15 -18.02 -6.59
N VAL A 157 7.11 -17.78 -5.70
CA VAL A 157 8.52 -17.67 -6.05
C VAL A 157 9.38 -18.77 -5.42
N VAL A 158 8.79 -19.62 -4.58
CA VAL A 158 9.47 -20.80 -4.02
C VAL A 158 9.73 -21.83 -5.11
N GLU A 159 10.98 -22.23 -5.24
CA GLU A 159 11.43 -23.31 -6.11
C GLU A 159 11.60 -24.58 -5.26
N LYS A 160 10.93 -25.67 -5.66
CA LYS A 160 10.92 -26.95 -4.92
C LYS A 160 11.81 -28.02 -5.54
N ASP A 161 12.45 -27.72 -6.66
CA ASP A 161 13.29 -28.65 -7.42
C ASP A 161 14.72 -28.68 -6.85
N PHE A 162 14.83 -29.10 -5.59
CA PHE A 162 16.12 -29.29 -4.90
C PHE A 162 16.17 -30.66 -4.26
N VAL A 163 17.34 -31.31 -4.37
CA VAL A 163 17.56 -32.60 -3.74
C VAL A 163 17.91 -32.38 -2.28
N VAL A 164 17.10 -32.92 -1.39
CA VAL A 164 17.31 -32.88 0.06
C VAL A 164 18.35 -33.93 0.42
N VAL A 165 19.27 -33.59 1.31
CA VAL A 165 20.29 -34.49 1.84
C VAL A 165 20.22 -34.54 3.37
N HIS A 166 20.76 -35.61 3.95
CA HIS A 166 20.70 -35.82 5.41
C HIS A 166 22.11 -35.82 6.00
N PRO A 167 22.30 -35.41 7.25
CA PRO A 167 23.61 -35.27 7.88
C PRO A 167 24.39 -36.58 8.01
N GLU A 168 23.68 -37.72 8.01
CA GLU A 168 24.26 -39.06 8.11
C GLU A 168 24.83 -39.60 6.80
N MET A 169 24.44 -39.00 5.65
CA MET A 169 24.93 -39.38 4.33
C MET A 169 26.44 -39.16 4.22
N ASP A 170 27.14 -40.09 3.59
CA ASP A 170 28.55 -39.94 3.30
C ASP A 170 28.81 -39.07 2.05
N LEU A 171 30.07 -38.66 1.85
CA LEU A 171 30.44 -37.84 0.70
C LEU A 171 30.17 -38.57 -0.64
N GLY A 172 30.27 -39.87 -0.74
CA GLY A 172 29.96 -40.63 -1.95
C GLY A 172 28.48 -40.60 -2.29
N GLU A 173 27.60 -40.71 -1.31
CA GLU A 173 26.15 -40.56 -1.46
C GLU A 173 25.79 -39.11 -1.87
N LEU A 174 26.44 -38.11 -1.26
CA LEU A 174 26.27 -36.70 -1.61
C LEU A 174 26.67 -36.45 -3.06
N VAL A 175 27.80 -36.98 -3.53
CA VAL A 175 28.26 -36.84 -4.91
C VAL A 175 27.28 -37.49 -5.90
N LYS A 176 26.65 -38.62 -5.55
CA LYS A 176 25.58 -39.22 -6.37
C LYS A 176 24.36 -38.31 -6.42
N ALA A 177 23.93 -37.72 -5.30
CA ALA A 177 22.85 -36.78 -5.25
C ALA A 177 23.10 -35.52 -6.11
N ILE A 178 24.35 -35.02 -6.08
CA ILE A 178 24.78 -33.89 -6.91
C ILE A 178 24.73 -34.25 -8.39
N SER A 179 25.21 -35.42 -8.77
CA SER A 179 25.23 -35.86 -10.18
C SER A 179 23.82 -36.01 -10.77
N ALA A 180 22.83 -36.26 -9.95
CA ALA A 180 21.42 -36.37 -10.33
C ALA A 180 20.69 -35.00 -10.33
N SER A 181 21.30 -33.95 -9.74
CA SER A 181 20.70 -32.63 -9.60
C SER A 181 21.25 -31.66 -10.64
N ARG A 182 20.42 -30.65 -10.99
CA ARG A 182 20.85 -29.48 -11.77
C ARG A 182 21.15 -28.26 -10.89
N ARG A 183 21.07 -28.42 -9.58
CA ARG A 183 21.22 -27.33 -8.60
C ARG A 183 22.57 -27.40 -7.91
N ASN A 184 23.08 -26.25 -7.51
CA ASN A 184 24.39 -26.10 -6.87
C ASN A 184 24.32 -25.96 -5.34
N ILE A 185 23.11 -26.04 -4.78
CA ILE A 185 22.85 -25.91 -3.34
C ILE A 185 21.92 -27.06 -2.90
N PHE A 186 22.21 -27.65 -1.76
CA PHE A 186 21.52 -28.80 -1.22
C PHE A 186 21.10 -28.53 0.21
N PRO A 187 19.77 -28.53 0.51
CA PRO A 187 19.27 -28.36 1.87
C PRO A 187 19.58 -29.63 2.67
N VAL A 188 20.08 -29.45 3.89
CA VAL A 188 20.30 -30.52 4.85
C VAL A 188 19.18 -30.53 5.86
N THR A 189 18.40 -31.60 5.89
CA THR A 189 17.31 -31.79 6.85
C THR A 189 17.58 -32.93 7.79
N ASP A 190 16.99 -32.89 8.98
CA ASP A 190 16.90 -34.03 9.88
C ASP A 190 15.82 -35.03 9.43
N LYS A 191 15.60 -36.09 10.23
CA LYS A 191 14.59 -37.13 9.95
C LYS A 191 13.15 -36.62 10.03
N SER A 192 12.91 -35.50 10.68
CA SER A 192 11.61 -34.83 10.78
C SER A 192 11.36 -33.80 9.65
N GLY A 193 12.36 -33.58 8.80
CA GLY A 193 12.25 -32.60 7.70
C GLY A 193 12.62 -31.16 8.09
N ILE A 194 13.11 -30.97 9.33
CA ILE A 194 13.56 -29.66 9.81
C ILE A 194 14.89 -29.29 9.13
N LEU A 195 14.97 -28.08 8.61
CA LEU A 195 16.17 -27.57 7.96
C LEU A 195 17.26 -27.25 9.00
N ILE A 196 18.40 -27.95 8.94
CA ILE A 196 19.52 -27.80 9.88
C ILE A 196 20.76 -27.14 9.28
N GLY A 197 20.91 -27.18 7.96
CA GLY A 197 22.06 -26.59 7.27
C GLY A 197 21.89 -26.60 5.75
N ILE A 198 22.91 -26.17 5.06
CA ILE A 198 23.03 -26.23 3.60
C ILE A 198 24.40 -26.74 3.20
N VAL A 199 24.50 -27.41 2.06
CA VAL A 199 25.77 -27.72 1.40
C VAL A 199 25.74 -27.10 0.02
N THR A 200 26.80 -26.38 -0.34
CA THR A 200 26.98 -25.85 -1.69
C THR A 200 28.01 -26.65 -2.46
N LEU A 201 27.95 -26.59 -3.79
CA LEU A 201 28.94 -27.23 -4.64
C LEU A 201 30.37 -26.70 -4.37
N ASP A 202 30.46 -25.43 -3.95
CA ASP A 202 31.75 -24.81 -3.62
C ASP A 202 32.38 -25.39 -2.37
N ASP A 203 31.61 -25.79 -1.37
CA ASP A 203 32.07 -26.37 -0.11
C ASP A 203 32.79 -27.72 -0.33
N ILE A 204 32.36 -28.46 -1.35
CA ILE A 204 32.87 -29.83 -1.60
C ILE A 204 33.71 -29.94 -2.87
N ARG A 205 33.86 -28.88 -3.67
CA ARG A 205 34.55 -28.88 -4.96
C ARG A 205 35.92 -29.52 -4.90
N ASN A 206 36.69 -29.29 -3.83
CA ASN A 206 38.06 -29.75 -3.68
C ASN A 206 38.17 -31.24 -3.32
N ILE A 207 37.08 -31.85 -2.81
CA ILE A 207 37.07 -33.22 -2.28
C ILE A 207 36.16 -34.17 -3.05
N MET A 208 35.19 -33.66 -3.83
CA MET A 208 34.18 -34.46 -4.50
C MET A 208 34.72 -35.46 -5.52
N PHE A 209 35.91 -35.23 -6.06
CA PHE A 209 36.56 -36.12 -7.04
C PHE A 209 37.55 -37.11 -6.41
N ARG A 210 37.71 -37.07 -5.07
CA ARG A 210 38.66 -37.94 -4.35
C ARG A 210 37.88 -39.13 -3.71
N GLN A 211 37.84 -40.25 -4.41
CA GLN A 211 37.09 -41.46 -3.97
C GLN A 211 37.56 -42.00 -2.62
N GLU A 212 38.84 -41.86 -2.27
CA GLU A 212 39.38 -42.25 -0.98
C GLU A 212 38.80 -41.51 0.24
N LEU A 213 38.11 -40.35 -0.03
CA LEU A 213 37.48 -39.53 1.02
C LEU A 213 36.00 -39.81 1.18
N TYR A 214 35.38 -40.60 0.31
CA TYR A 214 33.91 -40.81 0.30
C TYR A 214 33.35 -41.29 1.61
N HIS A 215 33.99 -42.24 2.27
CA HIS A 215 33.55 -42.76 3.57
C HIS A 215 34.16 -42.02 4.78
N ARG A 216 35.00 -41.00 4.57
CA ARG A 216 35.64 -40.23 5.65
C ARG A 216 34.83 -39.02 6.10
N PHE A 217 34.07 -38.44 5.20
CA PHE A 217 33.30 -37.25 5.47
C PHE A 217 31.82 -37.51 5.37
N THR A 218 31.06 -36.98 6.31
CA THR A 218 29.60 -37.01 6.31
C THR A 218 29.08 -35.60 5.96
N VAL A 219 27.88 -35.51 5.40
CA VAL A 219 27.18 -34.24 5.10
C VAL A 219 27.14 -33.34 6.32
N GLY A 220 26.89 -33.87 7.51
CA GLY A 220 26.87 -33.11 8.75
C GLY A 220 28.19 -32.41 9.12
N LYS A 221 29.35 -32.91 8.60
CA LYS A 221 30.66 -32.22 8.76
C LYS A 221 30.94 -31.22 7.65
N LEU A 222 30.29 -31.36 6.52
CA LEU A 222 30.49 -30.52 5.32
C LEU A 222 29.46 -29.40 5.21
N MET A 223 28.33 -29.52 5.90
CA MET A 223 27.28 -28.51 5.87
C MET A 223 27.74 -27.20 6.52
N THR A 224 27.25 -26.11 5.98
CA THR A 224 27.45 -24.77 6.49
C THR A 224 26.18 -24.25 7.14
N ALA A 225 26.36 -23.24 8.00
CA ALA A 225 25.23 -22.57 8.63
C ALA A 225 24.35 -21.82 7.59
N ILE A 226 23.08 -21.81 7.83
CA ILE A 226 22.09 -21.12 6.99
C ILE A 226 22.27 -19.62 7.18
N PRO A 227 22.51 -18.83 6.11
CA PRO A 227 22.69 -17.35 6.22
C PRO A 227 21.49 -16.65 6.83
N ALA A 228 20.31 -17.03 6.39
CA ALA A 228 19.00 -16.63 6.95
C ALA A 228 17.92 -17.61 6.47
N ARG A 229 16.82 -17.66 7.19
CA ARG A 229 15.61 -18.41 6.83
C ARG A 229 14.53 -17.42 6.40
N LEU A 230 13.79 -17.78 5.38
CA LEU A 230 12.56 -17.09 4.98
C LEU A 230 11.37 -17.94 5.43
N TYR A 231 10.30 -17.28 5.81
CA TYR A 231 9.04 -17.95 6.13
C TYR A 231 8.06 -17.81 4.96
N ASP A 232 7.22 -18.78 4.75
CA ASP A 232 6.17 -18.76 3.72
C ASP A 232 5.16 -17.60 3.94
N THR A 233 5.04 -17.14 5.18
CA THR A 233 4.21 -16.00 5.60
C THR A 233 4.89 -14.65 5.45
N ASP A 234 6.18 -14.60 5.11
CA ASP A 234 6.93 -13.33 4.97
C ASP A 234 6.40 -12.48 3.81
N SER A 235 6.40 -11.16 4.00
CA SER A 235 6.14 -10.23 2.90
C SER A 235 7.34 -10.19 1.93
N MET A 236 7.08 -9.97 0.63
CA MET A 236 8.17 -9.85 -0.36
C MET A 236 9.13 -8.69 -0.05
N GLU A 237 8.67 -7.64 0.62
CA GLU A 237 9.55 -6.55 1.09
C GLU A 237 10.54 -7.05 2.14
N GLN A 238 10.08 -7.89 3.06
CA GLN A 238 10.90 -8.52 4.10
C GLN A 238 11.91 -9.51 3.48
N VAL A 239 11.45 -10.33 2.52
CA VAL A 239 12.30 -11.21 1.73
C VAL A 239 13.43 -10.44 1.04
N MET A 240 13.13 -9.34 0.37
CA MET A 240 14.13 -8.51 -0.31
C MET A 240 15.14 -7.91 0.67
N ARG A 241 14.70 -7.42 1.83
CA ARG A 241 15.60 -6.94 2.89
C ARG A 241 16.55 -8.03 3.37
N THR A 242 16.04 -9.25 3.62
CA THR A 242 16.86 -10.39 4.03
C THR A 242 17.91 -10.74 2.98
N PHE A 243 17.57 -10.67 1.69
CA PHE A 243 18.54 -10.84 0.61
C PHE A 243 19.59 -9.73 0.57
N ASP A 244 19.22 -8.50 0.89
CA ASP A 244 20.16 -7.37 0.91
C ASP A 244 21.11 -7.44 2.10
N ASP A 245 20.63 -7.87 3.26
CA ASP A 245 21.41 -8.01 4.48
C ASP A 245 22.40 -9.18 4.38
N THR A 246 21.96 -10.33 3.87
CA THR A 246 22.78 -11.54 3.80
C THR A 246 23.71 -11.59 2.59
N LYS A 247 23.44 -10.78 1.54
CA LYS A 247 24.13 -10.85 0.23
C LYS A 247 24.04 -12.22 -0.45
N ALA A 248 23.19 -13.11 0.05
CA ALA A 248 22.97 -14.43 -0.52
C ALA A 248 22.29 -14.36 -1.89
N TRP A 249 22.50 -15.38 -2.73
CA TRP A 249 21.79 -15.54 -4.01
C TRP A 249 20.55 -16.41 -3.90
N ASN A 250 20.57 -17.34 -2.93
CA ASN A 250 19.47 -18.26 -2.63
C ASN A 250 19.28 -18.29 -1.12
N LEU A 251 18.02 -18.26 -0.68
CA LEU A 251 17.66 -18.41 0.72
C LEU A 251 16.61 -19.50 0.85
N PRO A 252 16.73 -20.37 1.87
CA PRO A 252 15.74 -21.41 2.13
C PRO A 252 14.47 -20.83 2.72
N VAL A 253 13.35 -21.42 2.35
CA VAL A 253 12.03 -21.16 2.90
C VAL A 253 11.63 -22.30 3.81
N VAL A 254 11.13 -21.97 4.97
CA VAL A 254 10.63 -22.89 5.98
C VAL A 254 9.22 -22.47 6.44
N ASP A 255 8.48 -23.41 7.00
CA ASP A 255 7.27 -23.10 7.74
C ASP A 255 7.57 -22.60 9.17
N GLU A 256 6.52 -22.30 9.96
CA GLU A 256 6.66 -21.84 11.35
C GLU A 256 7.33 -22.90 12.27
N GLU A 257 7.25 -24.17 11.92
CA GLU A 257 7.85 -25.28 12.66
C GLU A 257 9.31 -25.56 12.25
N GLY A 258 9.78 -24.93 11.15
CA GLY A 258 11.13 -25.02 10.62
C GLY A 258 11.33 -26.11 9.56
N HIS A 259 10.23 -26.73 9.06
CA HIS A 259 10.32 -27.69 7.97
C HIS A 259 10.68 -27.00 6.66
N TYR A 260 11.53 -27.67 5.89
CA TYR A 260 11.99 -27.17 4.61
C TYR A 260 10.89 -27.21 3.54
N LEU A 261 10.60 -26.07 2.91
CA LEU A 261 9.59 -25.94 1.85
C LEU A 261 10.21 -25.76 0.46
N GLY A 262 11.41 -25.19 0.37
CA GLY A 262 12.08 -24.90 -0.90
C GLY A 262 13.12 -23.79 -0.76
N PHE A 263 13.59 -23.28 -1.89
CA PHE A 263 14.43 -22.08 -1.93
C PHE A 263 13.78 -20.96 -2.72
N VAL A 264 14.13 -19.74 -2.38
CA VAL A 264 13.88 -18.57 -3.21
C VAL A 264 15.22 -18.05 -3.72
N SER A 265 15.29 -17.75 -5.01
CA SER A 265 16.47 -17.14 -5.64
C SER A 265 16.19 -15.69 -6.05
N LYS A 266 17.21 -14.81 -6.02
CA LYS A 266 17.11 -13.45 -6.56
C LYS A 266 16.65 -13.45 -8.02
N SER A 267 17.12 -14.41 -8.82
CA SER A 267 16.73 -14.55 -10.22
C SER A 267 15.25 -14.87 -10.39
N LYS A 268 14.71 -15.76 -9.55
CA LYS A 268 13.29 -16.13 -9.60
C LYS A 268 12.40 -14.94 -9.20
N ILE A 269 12.77 -14.22 -8.14
CA ILE A 269 12.07 -12.99 -7.74
C ILE A 269 12.07 -12.00 -8.89
N PHE A 270 13.23 -11.73 -9.51
CA PHE A 270 13.36 -10.78 -10.61
C PHE A 270 12.51 -11.18 -11.84
N ASN A 271 12.51 -12.44 -12.20
CA ASN A 271 11.69 -12.92 -13.31
C ASN A 271 10.19 -12.80 -13.03
N SER A 272 9.76 -13.16 -11.83
CA SER A 272 8.36 -13.00 -11.42
C SER A 272 7.97 -11.53 -11.34
N TYR A 273 8.83 -10.67 -10.82
CA TYR A 273 8.66 -9.23 -10.80
C TYR A 273 8.45 -8.67 -12.22
N ARG A 274 9.29 -9.07 -13.20
CA ARG A 274 9.12 -8.64 -14.59
C ARG A 274 7.80 -9.10 -15.20
N GLN A 275 7.36 -10.32 -14.92
CA GLN A 275 6.08 -10.83 -15.43
C GLN A 275 4.90 -10.01 -14.90
N VAL A 276 4.91 -9.69 -13.61
CA VAL A 276 3.88 -8.85 -12.99
C VAL A 276 3.91 -7.44 -13.58
N LEU A 277 5.11 -6.84 -13.77
CA LEU A 277 5.27 -5.51 -14.36
C LEU A 277 4.73 -5.41 -15.79
N VAL A 278 4.99 -6.41 -16.63
CA VAL A 278 4.48 -6.45 -18.01
C VAL A 278 2.96 -6.47 -18.01
N HIS A 279 2.36 -7.29 -17.16
CA HIS A 279 0.89 -7.37 -17.05
C HIS A 279 0.24 -6.05 -16.61
N PHE A 280 0.92 -5.27 -15.74
CA PHE A 280 0.46 -3.94 -15.32
C PHE A 280 0.79 -2.80 -16.27
N SER A 281 1.59 -3.04 -17.32
CA SER A 281 1.94 -2.00 -18.30
C SER A 281 1.13 -2.11 -19.59
N GLU A 282 0.33 -3.17 -19.75
CA GLU A 282 -0.54 -3.39 -20.90
C GLU A 282 -2.00 -2.92 -20.67
N ASP A 283 -2.34 -2.51 -19.43
CA ASP A 283 -3.58 -1.81 -19.05
C ASP A 283 -3.32 -0.29 -18.88
#